data_cac7255dbc2c724a01b00b4f5f197476
#
_entry.id   cac7255dbc2c724a01b00b4f5f197476
#
_cell.length_a   1.000
_cell.length_b   1.000
_cell.length_c   1.000
_cell.angle_alpha   90.00
_cell.angle_beta   90.00
_cell.angle_gamma   90.00
#
_symmetry.space_group_name_H-M   'P 1'
#
loop_
_entity.id
_entity.type
_entity.pdbx_description
1 polymer ?
#
loop_
_entity_poly.entity_id
_entity_poly.type
_entity_poly.pdbx_seq_one_letter_code
_entity_poly.pdbx_strand_id
1 'polypeptide(L)'
;LASRTEEELLLFVDAAWAAVGGPGMERSFASPADISSEGLLSFFFRTTDEQAFYREETEAGKVSQRYYCIPLEAVTSQLDRYFDEYTFCLEDTNWAEEYDRDKQQFISRSFIGWGDSVVWKIDTVRGEEKNIFIAANQLDPTDPEKLLATGTLQLFFDNQEIRFLSFHYQPC
;
A
#
# COMPACT_ATOMS: atom_id res chain seq x y z
N LEU A 1 -20.31 -4.42 9.02
CA LEU A 1 -19.11 -4.23 9.88
C LEU A 1 -18.73 -5.50 10.67
N ALA A 2 -19.69 -6.34 11.04
CA ALA A 2 -19.46 -7.52 11.90
C ALA A 2 -18.67 -8.68 11.26
N SER A 3 -18.26 -8.59 9.98
CA SER A 3 -17.60 -9.69 9.27
C SER A 3 -16.10 -9.45 8.95
N ARG A 4 -15.55 -8.27 9.25
CA ARG A 4 -14.14 -7.97 9.03
C ARG A 4 -13.34 -8.18 10.30
N THR A 5 -12.22 -8.88 10.18
CA THR A 5 -11.32 -9.10 11.32
C THR A 5 -10.49 -7.84 11.60
N GLU A 6 -10.04 -7.68 12.85
CA GLU A 6 -9.09 -6.60 13.21
C GLU A 6 -7.83 -6.65 12.34
N GLU A 7 -7.37 -7.84 12.00
CA GLU A 7 -6.21 -8.06 11.13
C GLU A 7 -6.40 -7.47 9.72
N GLU A 8 -7.59 -7.65 9.12
CA GLU A 8 -7.90 -7.03 7.81
C GLU A 8 -7.93 -5.50 7.89
N LEU A 9 -8.47 -4.94 8.96
CA LEU A 9 -8.50 -3.50 9.16
C LEU A 9 -7.10 -2.91 9.35
N LEU A 10 -6.22 -3.62 10.06
CA LEU A 10 -4.82 -3.24 10.23
C LEU A 10 -4.07 -3.26 8.88
N LEU A 11 -4.34 -4.23 8.01
CA LEU A 11 -3.76 -4.25 6.66
C LEU A 11 -4.17 -3.02 5.84
N PHE A 12 -5.41 -2.56 5.95
CA PHE A 12 -5.85 -1.33 5.27
C PHE A 12 -5.16 -0.08 5.82
N VAL A 13 -4.99 0.03 7.13
CA VAL A 13 -4.25 1.14 7.75
C VAL A 13 -2.78 1.14 7.29
N ASP A 14 -2.14 -0.02 7.29
CA ASP A 14 -0.75 -0.15 6.83
C ASP A 14 -0.59 0.17 5.35
N ALA A 15 -1.54 -0.24 4.50
CA ALA A 15 -1.55 0.09 3.08
C ALA A 15 -1.71 1.61 2.85
N ALA A 16 -2.61 2.27 3.58
CA ALA A 16 -2.77 3.72 3.52
C ALA A 16 -1.51 4.45 3.98
N TRP A 17 -0.87 3.95 5.03
CA TRP A 17 0.43 4.47 5.50
C TRP A 17 1.51 4.33 4.43
N ALA A 18 1.61 3.19 3.76
CA ALA A 18 2.56 2.99 2.66
C ALA A 18 2.33 3.99 1.52
N ALA A 19 1.08 4.32 1.21
CA ALA A 19 0.73 5.29 0.17
C ALA A 19 1.21 6.72 0.45
N VAL A 20 1.45 7.07 1.71
CA VAL A 20 1.91 8.42 2.12
C VAL A 20 3.38 8.44 2.55
N GLY A 21 4.09 7.31 2.49
CA GLY A 21 5.48 7.18 2.92
C GLY A 21 6.52 7.74 1.94
N GLY A 22 6.10 8.19 0.75
CA GLY A 22 7.02 8.67 -0.29
C GLY A 22 7.68 10.02 0.03
N PRO A 23 8.86 10.28 -0.56
CA PRO A 23 9.54 11.56 -0.41
C PRO A 23 8.68 12.71 -0.90
N GLY A 24 8.61 13.80 -0.13
CA GLY A 24 7.88 15.03 -0.50
C GLY A 24 6.37 15.00 -0.29
N MET A 25 5.82 13.89 0.23
CA MET A 25 4.42 13.87 0.64
C MET A 25 4.24 14.34 2.09
N GLU A 26 3.22 15.15 2.31
CA GLU A 26 2.59 15.18 3.64
C GLU A 26 2.08 13.77 3.93
N ARG A 27 2.31 13.28 5.15
CA ARG A 27 1.92 11.91 5.54
C ARG A 27 0.40 11.74 5.69
N SER A 28 -0.34 12.33 4.76
CA SER A 28 -1.80 12.34 4.71
C SER A 28 -2.26 12.53 3.27
N PHE A 29 -3.43 12.03 2.94
CA PHE A 29 -4.13 12.40 1.72
C PHE A 29 -5.62 12.66 2.01
N ALA A 30 -6.14 13.76 1.50
CA ALA A 30 -7.55 14.11 1.60
C ALA A 30 -8.39 13.45 0.50
N SER A 31 -7.74 13.12 -0.62
CA SER A 31 -8.31 12.41 -1.77
C SER A 31 -7.24 11.50 -2.38
N PRO A 32 -7.61 10.36 -3.00
CA PRO A 32 -6.65 9.51 -3.72
C PRO A 32 -5.88 10.24 -4.84
N ALA A 33 -6.45 11.30 -5.41
CA ALA A 33 -5.79 12.15 -6.40
C ALA A 33 -4.54 12.86 -5.87
N ASP A 34 -4.42 13.00 -4.54
CA ASP A 34 -3.26 13.62 -3.87
C ASP A 34 -2.09 12.65 -3.66
N ILE A 35 -2.30 11.35 -3.87
CA ILE A 35 -1.28 10.32 -3.66
C ILE A 35 -0.26 10.40 -4.81
N SER A 36 1.03 10.44 -4.46
CA SER A 36 2.10 10.41 -5.46
C SER A 36 2.18 9.06 -6.18
N SER A 37 2.76 9.03 -7.38
CA SER A 37 2.98 7.77 -8.11
C SER A 37 3.83 6.79 -7.32
N GLU A 38 4.84 7.26 -6.59
CA GLU A 38 5.63 6.45 -5.67
C GLU A 38 4.78 5.87 -4.53
N GLY A 39 3.89 6.67 -3.95
CA GLY A 39 2.95 6.22 -2.92
C GLY A 39 1.97 5.17 -3.43
N LEU A 40 1.44 5.35 -4.63
CA LEU A 40 0.56 4.37 -5.29
C LEU A 40 1.29 3.04 -5.54
N LEU A 41 2.54 3.09 -5.96
CA LEU A 41 3.36 1.89 -6.15
C LEU A 41 3.67 1.20 -4.82
N SER A 42 3.94 1.94 -3.76
CA SER A 42 4.12 1.40 -2.41
C SER A 42 2.84 0.73 -1.89
N PHE A 43 1.68 1.33 -2.16
CA PHE A 43 0.37 0.73 -1.86
C PHE A 43 0.19 -0.60 -2.61
N PHE A 44 0.55 -0.65 -3.89
CA PHE A 44 0.50 -1.88 -4.67
C PHE A 44 1.33 -2.99 -4.00
N PHE A 45 2.58 -2.71 -3.64
CA PHE A 45 3.45 -3.70 -2.99
C PHE A 45 2.89 -4.19 -1.64
N ARG A 46 2.20 -3.33 -0.89
CA ARG A 46 1.61 -3.70 0.41
C ARG A 46 0.33 -4.50 0.30
N THR A 47 -0.38 -4.39 -0.79
CA THR A 47 -1.69 -5.03 -0.99
C THR A 47 -1.63 -6.25 -1.90
N THR A 48 -0.46 -6.62 -2.39
CA THR A 48 -0.29 -7.70 -3.37
C THR A 48 0.66 -8.76 -2.83
N ASP A 49 0.35 -10.03 -3.12
CA ASP A 49 1.23 -11.15 -2.79
C ASP A 49 2.45 -11.18 -3.74
N GLU A 50 3.64 -11.01 -3.18
CA GLU A 50 4.90 -11.03 -3.91
C GLU A 50 5.14 -12.33 -4.66
N GLN A 51 4.66 -13.47 -4.15
CA GLN A 51 4.86 -14.78 -4.76
C GLN A 51 4.21 -14.89 -6.15
N ALA A 52 3.18 -14.11 -6.43
CA ALA A 52 2.54 -14.05 -7.74
C ALA A 52 3.51 -13.59 -8.84
N PHE A 53 4.51 -12.78 -8.48
CA PHE A 53 5.46 -12.16 -9.41
C PHE A 53 6.87 -12.75 -9.33
N TYR A 54 7.12 -13.64 -8.39
CA TYR A 54 8.43 -14.27 -8.20
C TYR A 54 8.80 -15.18 -9.38
N ARG A 55 10.04 -15.07 -9.83
CA ARG A 55 10.61 -15.88 -10.92
C ARG A 55 12.01 -16.34 -10.56
N GLU A 56 12.35 -17.53 -11.04
CA GLU A 56 13.70 -18.10 -10.94
C GLU A 56 14.20 -18.50 -12.32
N GLU A 57 15.44 -18.19 -12.61
CA GLU A 57 16.17 -18.78 -13.71
C GLU A 57 17.11 -19.87 -13.18
N THR A 58 17.17 -20.98 -13.90
CA THR A 58 18.05 -22.10 -13.54
C THR A 58 19.06 -22.31 -14.65
N GLU A 59 20.31 -22.49 -14.25
CA GLU A 59 21.42 -22.89 -15.13
C GLU A 59 22.07 -24.15 -14.57
N ALA A 60 22.23 -25.18 -15.42
CA ALA A 60 22.78 -26.48 -15.03
C ALA A 60 22.10 -27.11 -13.78
N GLY A 61 20.78 -26.95 -13.64
CA GLY A 61 20.00 -27.51 -12.53
C GLY A 61 20.12 -26.73 -11.20
N LYS A 62 20.80 -25.60 -11.20
CA LYS A 62 20.90 -24.70 -10.02
C LYS A 62 20.25 -23.37 -10.33
N VAL A 63 19.59 -22.79 -9.30
CA VAL A 63 19.03 -21.43 -9.41
C VAL A 63 20.18 -20.45 -9.63
N SER A 64 20.18 -19.79 -10.81
CA SER A 64 21.20 -18.79 -11.19
C SER A 64 20.77 -17.38 -10.85
N GLN A 65 19.47 -17.06 -11.00
CA GLN A 65 18.91 -15.76 -10.70
C GLN A 65 17.52 -15.87 -10.06
N ARG A 66 17.23 -14.93 -9.19
CA ARG A 66 15.91 -14.72 -8.57
C ARG A 66 15.50 -13.27 -8.81
N TYR A 67 14.29 -13.07 -9.28
CA TYR A 67 13.78 -11.75 -9.57
C TYR A 67 12.25 -11.72 -9.52
N TYR A 68 11.70 -10.52 -9.55
CA TYR A 68 10.27 -10.29 -9.65
C TYR A 68 9.96 -9.67 -11.00
N CYS A 69 8.93 -10.17 -11.66
CA CYS A 69 8.44 -9.68 -12.93
C CYS A 69 7.02 -9.16 -12.71
N ILE A 70 6.87 -7.84 -12.71
CA ILE A 70 5.62 -7.16 -12.34
C ILE A 70 5.07 -6.44 -13.57
N PRO A 71 3.99 -6.96 -14.20
CA PRO A 71 3.34 -6.27 -15.31
C PRO A 71 2.74 -4.94 -14.86
N LEU A 72 2.85 -3.90 -15.69
CA LEU A 72 2.21 -2.62 -15.42
C LEU A 72 0.69 -2.77 -15.24
N GLU A 73 0.07 -3.65 -16.01
CA GLU A 73 -1.36 -3.97 -15.88
C GLU A 73 -1.72 -4.51 -14.49
N ALA A 74 -0.84 -5.28 -13.84
CA ALA A 74 -1.08 -5.76 -12.48
C ALA A 74 -1.12 -4.61 -11.49
N VAL A 75 -0.24 -3.61 -11.64
CA VAL A 75 -0.23 -2.41 -10.81
C VAL A 75 -1.52 -1.62 -11.00
N THR A 76 -1.87 -1.27 -12.23
CA THR A 76 -3.06 -0.46 -12.53
C THR A 76 -4.35 -1.18 -12.13
N SER A 77 -4.46 -2.48 -12.35
CA SER A 77 -5.63 -3.27 -11.94
C SER A 77 -5.83 -3.26 -10.42
N GLN A 78 -4.74 -3.35 -9.65
CA GLN A 78 -4.81 -3.28 -8.19
C GLN A 78 -5.19 -1.89 -7.71
N LEU A 79 -4.67 -0.83 -8.34
CA LEU A 79 -5.03 0.54 -8.02
C LEU A 79 -6.51 0.83 -8.35
N ASP A 80 -7.00 0.39 -9.51
CA ASP A 80 -8.40 0.52 -9.93
C ASP A 80 -9.36 -0.20 -8.99
N ARG A 81 -8.90 -1.24 -8.32
CA ARG A 81 -9.69 -1.97 -7.33
C ARG A 81 -9.97 -1.15 -6.07
N TYR A 82 -9.05 -0.27 -5.67
CA TYR A 82 -9.10 0.43 -4.39
C TYR A 82 -9.26 1.95 -4.47
N PHE A 83 -9.04 2.54 -5.65
CA PHE A 83 -9.12 3.99 -5.85
C PHE A 83 -10.01 4.34 -7.03
N ASP A 84 -10.91 5.30 -6.83
CA ASP A 84 -11.77 5.81 -7.92
C ASP A 84 -11.04 6.84 -8.78
N GLU A 85 -10.23 7.69 -8.15
CA GLU A 85 -9.49 8.75 -8.82
C GLU A 85 -8.03 8.74 -8.36
N TYR A 86 -7.13 8.56 -9.31
CA TYR A 86 -5.69 8.66 -9.08
C TYR A 86 -4.97 8.98 -10.40
N THR A 87 -3.76 9.50 -10.29
CA THR A 87 -2.86 9.66 -11.44
C THR A 87 -1.59 8.88 -11.17
N PHE A 88 -1.28 7.89 -12.01
CA PHE A 88 -0.07 7.10 -11.92
C PHE A 88 0.83 7.37 -13.12
N CYS A 89 2.02 7.91 -12.89
CA CYS A 89 3.05 8.15 -13.87
C CYS A 89 4.31 7.39 -13.47
N LEU A 90 4.69 6.42 -14.28
CA LEU A 90 5.82 5.55 -14.00
C LEU A 90 7.14 6.30 -13.91
N GLU A 91 7.32 7.31 -14.76
CA GLU A 91 8.53 8.14 -14.82
C GLU A 91 8.77 8.92 -13.51
N ASP A 92 7.71 9.12 -12.72
CA ASP A 92 7.78 9.80 -11.43
C ASP A 92 8.10 8.86 -10.25
N THR A 93 8.42 7.60 -10.54
CA THR A 93 8.78 6.61 -9.53
C THR A 93 10.27 6.26 -9.56
N ASN A 94 10.80 5.81 -8.42
CA ASN A 94 12.18 5.30 -8.35
C ASN A 94 12.38 3.99 -9.14
N TRP A 95 11.31 3.40 -9.66
CA TRP A 95 11.30 2.16 -10.44
C TRP A 95 11.34 2.40 -11.96
N ALA A 96 11.40 3.65 -12.39
CA ALA A 96 11.41 4.00 -13.82
C ALA A 96 12.56 3.34 -14.58
N GLU A 97 13.73 3.20 -13.97
CA GLU A 97 14.91 2.56 -14.57
C GLU A 97 14.79 1.05 -14.67
N GLU A 98 13.94 0.42 -13.85
CA GLU A 98 13.72 -1.03 -13.84
C GLU A 98 12.57 -1.46 -14.77
N TYR A 99 12.01 -0.51 -15.52
CA TYR A 99 10.88 -0.75 -16.41
C TYR A 99 11.32 -1.10 -17.82
N ASP A 100 10.91 -2.28 -18.27
CA ASP A 100 11.03 -2.74 -19.66
C ASP A 100 9.81 -2.24 -20.46
N ARG A 101 10.02 -1.24 -21.30
CA ARG A 101 8.95 -0.63 -22.11
C ARG A 101 8.38 -1.56 -23.17
N ASP A 102 9.20 -2.43 -23.72
CA ASP A 102 8.76 -3.34 -24.78
C ASP A 102 7.84 -4.42 -24.23
N LYS A 103 8.10 -4.87 -23.02
CA LYS A 103 7.30 -5.89 -22.31
C LYS A 103 6.26 -5.29 -21.36
N GLN A 104 6.28 -3.97 -21.16
CA GLN A 104 5.41 -3.27 -20.21
C GLN A 104 5.43 -3.90 -18.80
N GLN A 105 6.62 -4.16 -18.28
CA GLN A 105 6.80 -4.79 -16.98
C GLN A 105 8.03 -4.23 -16.24
N PHE A 106 7.98 -4.31 -14.93
CA PHE A 106 9.14 -4.09 -14.07
C PHE A 106 9.87 -5.41 -13.86
N ILE A 107 11.20 -5.36 -13.88
CA ILE A 107 12.04 -6.48 -13.50
C ILE A 107 12.93 -6.03 -12.34
N SER A 108 12.69 -6.58 -11.17
CA SER A 108 13.43 -6.21 -9.97
C SER A 108 13.97 -7.42 -9.21
N ARG A 109 15.10 -7.22 -8.54
CA ARG A 109 15.69 -8.25 -7.65
C ARG A 109 15.04 -8.26 -6.27
N SER A 110 14.28 -7.26 -5.94
CA SER A 110 13.59 -7.13 -4.65
C SER A 110 12.14 -6.71 -4.83
N PHE A 111 11.27 -7.22 -3.97
CA PHE A 111 9.89 -6.80 -3.86
C PHE A 111 9.75 -6.05 -2.54
N ILE A 112 10.06 -4.76 -2.57
CA ILE A 112 10.06 -3.94 -1.36
C ILE A 112 9.01 -2.85 -1.52
N GLY A 113 7.95 -2.93 -0.73
CA GLY A 113 7.12 -1.78 -0.43
C GLY A 113 7.88 -0.84 0.51
N TRP A 114 7.85 0.45 0.24
CA TRP A 114 8.33 1.44 1.18
C TRP A 114 7.53 1.34 2.48
N GLY A 115 8.21 1.23 3.57
CA GLY A 115 7.63 1.27 4.89
C GLY A 115 8.56 0.66 5.92
N ASP A 116 8.95 1.47 6.88
CA ASP A 116 9.52 0.96 8.11
C ASP A 116 8.54 -0.01 8.75
N SER A 117 9.05 -0.98 9.47
CA SER A 117 8.23 -1.85 10.31
C SER A 117 7.55 -0.99 11.37
N VAL A 118 6.32 -0.61 11.10
CA VAL A 118 5.49 0.13 12.05
C VAL A 118 4.48 -0.80 12.67
N VAL A 119 4.17 -0.58 13.94
CA VAL A 119 3.15 -1.31 14.66
C VAL A 119 1.92 -0.43 14.78
N TRP A 120 0.81 -0.90 14.24
CA TRP A 120 -0.49 -0.26 14.35
C TRP A 120 -1.39 -1.04 15.29
N LYS A 121 -2.18 -0.31 16.07
CA LYS A 121 -3.25 -0.86 16.90
C LYS A 121 -4.53 -0.10 16.63
N ILE A 122 -5.60 -0.81 16.35
CA ILE A 122 -6.92 -0.19 16.18
C ILE A 122 -7.36 0.40 17.50
N ASP A 123 -7.75 1.66 17.49
CA ASP A 123 -8.37 2.35 18.62
C ASP A 123 -9.89 2.30 18.49
N THR A 124 -10.44 2.81 17.39
CA THR A 124 -11.88 2.80 17.17
C THR A 124 -12.23 2.49 15.71
N VAL A 125 -13.39 1.89 15.51
CA VAL A 125 -13.99 1.68 14.19
C VAL A 125 -15.42 2.18 14.25
N ARG A 126 -15.76 3.11 13.36
CA ARG A 126 -17.10 3.69 13.25
C ARG A 126 -17.61 3.53 11.83
N GLY A 127 -18.84 3.05 11.68
CA GLY A 127 -19.53 2.98 10.40
C GLY A 127 -20.63 4.03 10.31
N GLU A 128 -20.71 4.72 9.19
CA GLU A 128 -21.77 5.66 8.84
C GLU A 128 -22.24 5.36 7.42
N GLU A 129 -23.43 4.77 7.30
CA GLU A 129 -23.96 4.29 6.00
C GLU A 129 -22.99 3.35 5.30
N LYS A 130 -22.37 3.80 4.19
CA LYS A 130 -21.36 3.06 3.41
C LYS A 130 -19.93 3.48 3.73
N ASN A 131 -19.73 4.38 4.68
CA ASN A 131 -18.41 4.82 5.10
C ASN A 131 -17.96 4.11 6.37
N ILE A 132 -16.68 3.79 6.40
CA ILE A 132 -16.00 3.23 7.58
C ILE A 132 -14.87 4.19 7.96
N PHE A 133 -14.83 4.57 9.21
CA PHE A 133 -13.75 5.37 9.80
C PHE A 133 -12.97 4.50 10.77
N ILE A 134 -11.68 4.35 10.53
CA ILE A 134 -10.77 3.58 11.36
C ILE A 134 -9.77 4.55 11.97
N ALA A 135 -9.80 4.68 13.29
CA ALA A 135 -8.74 5.35 14.03
C ALA A 135 -7.76 4.29 14.55
N ALA A 136 -6.49 4.49 14.29
CA ALA A 136 -5.43 3.59 14.72
C ALA A 136 -4.26 4.36 15.34
N ASN A 137 -3.63 3.74 16.31
CA ASN A 137 -2.46 4.25 17.01
C ASN A 137 -1.20 3.59 16.44
N GLN A 138 -0.23 4.40 16.06
CA GLN A 138 1.10 3.94 15.70
C GLN A 138 1.95 3.87 16.96
N LEU A 139 2.49 2.71 17.25
CA LEU A 139 3.26 2.43 18.44
C LEU A 139 4.75 2.24 18.10
N ASP A 140 5.60 2.55 19.06
CA ASP A 140 7.03 2.25 18.98
C ASP A 140 7.24 0.73 18.97
N PRO A 141 7.94 0.15 17.98
CA PRO A 141 8.16 -1.29 17.93
C PRO A 141 8.97 -1.84 19.12
N THR A 142 9.73 -0.98 19.79
CA THR A 142 10.54 -1.34 20.96
C THR A 142 9.85 -1.06 22.30
N ASP A 143 8.82 -0.23 22.30
CA ASP A 143 8.02 0.13 23.48
C ASP A 143 6.53 0.24 23.11
N PRO A 144 5.77 -0.85 23.25
CA PRO A 144 4.36 -0.89 22.86
C PRO A 144 3.44 0.07 23.61
N GLU A 145 3.89 0.68 24.69
CA GLU A 145 3.13 1.69 25.44
C GLU A 145 3.38 3.10 24.91
N LYS A 146 4.42 3.28 24.08
CA LYS A 146 4.77 4.59 23.53
C LYS A 146 4.03 4.85 22.23
N LEU A 147 3.13 5.83 22.29
CA LEU A 147 2.40 6.35 21.14
C LEU A 147 3.32 7.25 20.30
N LEU A 148 3.46 6.94 19.01
CA LEU A 148 4.23 7.76 18.06
C LEU A 148 3.33 8.70 17.25
N ALA A 149 2.16 8.22 16.87
CA ALA A 149 1.22 8.98 16.04
C ALA A 149 -0.17 8.36 16.08
N THR A 150 -1.14 9.08 15.54
CA THR A 150 -2.47 8.56 15.24
C THR A 150 -2.72 8.62 13.74
N GLY A 151 -3.42 7.64 13.20
CA GLY A 151 -3.89 7.61 11.83
C GLY A 151 -5.41 7.45 11.78
N THR A 152 -6.07 8.21 10.94
CA THR A 152 -7.51 8.06 10.67
C THR A 152 -7.72 7.75 9.20
N LEU A 153 -8.22 6.55 8.92
CA LEU A 153 -8.52 6.07 7.58
C LEU A 153 -10.02 6.12 7.34
N GLN A 154 -10.42 6.71 6.23
CA GLN A 154 -11.79 6.65 5.74
C GLN A 154 -11.85 5.73 4.51
N LEU A 155 -12.74 4.75 4.58
CA LEU A 155 -13.04 3.82 3.50
C LEU A 155 -14.51 3.95 3.10
N PHE A 156 -14.78 3.79 1.81
CA PHE A 156 -16.09 3.44 1.32
C PHE A 156 -16.21 1.91 1.26
N PHE A 157 -17.36 1.38 1.66
CA PHE A 157 -17.63 -0.05 1.63
C PHE A 157 -19.06 -0.32 1.14
N ASP A 158 -19.17 -1.05 0.04
CA ASP A 158 -20.44 -1.50 -0.52
C ASP A 158 -20.29 -2.88 -1.15
N ASN A 159 -21.08 -3.86 -0.71
CA ASN A 159 -21.14 -5.21 -1.30
C ASN A 159 -19.77 -5.85 -1.57
N GLN A 160 -18.83 -5.79 -0.63
CA GLN A 160 -17.45 -6.25 -0.72
C GLN A 160 -16.50 -5.34 -1.53
N GLU A 161 -17.01 -4.31 -2.16
CA GLU A 161 -16.18 -3.27 -2.75
C GLU A 161 -15.63 -2.35 -1.66
N ILE A 162 -14.34 -2.09 -1.71
CA ILE A 162 -13.65 -1.20 -0.78
C ILE A 162 -12.94 -0.13 -1.58
N ARG A 163 -13.14 1.14 -1.21
CA ARG A 163 -12.44 2.28 -1.78
C ARG A 163 -11.77 3.07 -0.68
N PHE A 164 -10.52 3.40 -0.86
CA PHE A 164 -9.78 4.30 0.02
C PHE A 164 -10.16 5.73 -0.33
N LEU A 165 -10.66 6.49 0.64
CA LEU A 165 -11.13 7.86 0.43
C LEU A 165 -10.13 8.88 0.96
N SER A 166 -9.67 8.72 2.19
CA SER A 166 -8.71 9.63 2.83
C SER A 166 -7.93 8.93 3.94
N PHE A 167 -6.75 9.44 4.20
CA PHE A 167 -5.94 9.04 5.35
C PHE A 167 -5.31 10.29 5.97
N HIS A 168 -5.52 10.47 7.26
CA HIS A 168 -4.95 11.57 8.03
C HIS A 168 -3.99 11.02 9.08
N TYR A 169 -2.74 11.43 9.01
CA TYR A 169 -1.69 11.06 9.96
C TYR A 169 -1.34 12.27 10.81
N GLN A 170 -1.29 12.05 12.12
CA GLN A 170 -0.95 13.08 13.09
C GLN A 170 0.11 12.55 14.05
N PRO A 171 1.35 13.03 13.98
CA PRO A 171 2.39 12.68 14.95
C PRO A 171 2.05 13.26 16.33
N CYS A 172 2.48 12.56 17.36
CA CYS A 172 2.38 13.04 18.75
C CYS A 172 3.42 14.10 19.07
#